data_889c4b4c6ea040d4246c2d505ec48c23
#
_entry.id   889c4b4c6ea040d4246c2d505ec48c23
#
_cell.length_a   1.000
_cell.length_b   1.000
_cell.length_c   1.000
_cell.angle_alpha   90.00
_cell.angle_beta   90.00
_cell.angle_gamma   90.00
#
_symmetry.space_group_name_H-M   'P 1'
#
loop_
_entity.id
_entity.type
_entity.pdbx_description
1 polymer ?
#
loop_
_entity_poly.entity_id
_entity_poly.type
_entity_poly.pdbx_seq_one_letter_code
_entity_poly.pdbx_strand_id
1 'polypeptide(L)'
;QRALKGGVVLRNQSHQYGVGQAVRISIGSEAEMVQLLAALRGEKVASKAQNRRHEIIRNTNETSIAVAIDLDRTGPISIDTGIGFYDHMLDQIAKHAGFALTLECEGDLEIDPHHSIEDCAIALGQAIRGALGDKRGIGRYGFCLPMDEALVTVALDLSGRFHLDFKADFPQPMVGDLPCDMIDHVFRSLAENMQGNLHIAVTGENCHHMVEACFKGFGRALRQAIRQDGSEMPSTKGTL
;
A
#
# COMPACT_ATOMS: atom_id res chain seq x y z
N GLN A 1 24.79 -24.81 3.81
CA GLN A 1 25.19 -23.60 4.59
C GLN A 1 25.42 -22.37 3.71
N ARG A 2 26.11 -22.52 2.51
CA ARG A 2 26.36 -21.35 1.60
C ARG A 2 25.07 -20.78 1.04
N ALA A 3 24.11 -21.61 0.63
CA ALA A 3 22.83 -21.15 0.10
C ALA A 3 22.02 -20.36 1.16
N LEU A 4 22.00 -20.82 2.41
CA LEU A 4 21.34 -20.13 3.52
C LEU A 4 21.98 -18.74 3.81
N LYS A 5 23.31 -18.66 3.74
CA LYS A 5 24.00 -17.37 3.90
C LYS A 5 23.73 -16.38 2.76
N GLY A 6 23.37 -16.90 1.57
CA GLY A 6 22.96 -16.12 0.41
C GLY A 6 21.44 -15.85 0.35
N GLY A 7 20.67 -16.16 1.41
CA GLY A 7 19.22 -15.92 1.46
C GLY A 7 18.40 -16.94 0.66
N VAL A 8 18.98 -18.05 0.22
CA VAL A 8 18.29 -19.11 -0.53
C VAL A 8 17.99 -20.30 0.35
N VAL A 9 16.73 -20.72 0.43
CA VAL A 9 16.29 -21.89 1.19
C VAL A 9 16.16 -23.09 0.26
N LEU A 10 16.94 -24.15 0.52
CA LEU A 10 16.90 -25.39 -0.23
C LEU A 10 16.27 -26.51 0.62
N ARG A 11 15.42 -27.32 0.01
CA ARG A 11 14.80 -28.45 0.71
C ARG A 11 15.72 -29.66 0.73
N ASN A 12 16.14 -30.08 1.93
CA ASN A 12 16.89 -31.31 2.12
C ASN A 12 16.01 -32.56 1.81
N GLN A 13 16.52 -33.49 1.02
CA GLN A 13 15.84 -34.71 0.61
C GLN A 13 16.58 -35.97 1.12
N SER A 14 17.59 -35.83 1.96
CA SER A 14 18.42 -36.94 2.46
C SER A 14 17.64 -37.98 3.30
N HIS A 15 16.40 -37.66 3.70
CA HIS A 15 15.50 -38.57 4.42
C HIS A 15 14.71 -39.51 3.50
N GLN A 16 14.75 -39.32 2.18
CA GLN A 16 14.04 -40.21 1.24
C GLN A 16 14.83 -41.51 1.01
N TYR A 17 14.11 -42.62 1.03
CA TYR A 17 14.70 -43.94 0.81
C TYR A 17 15.39 -44.00 -0.56
N GLY A 18 16.63 -44.51 -0.58
CA GLY A 18 17.44 -44.66 -1.79
C GLY A 18 18.11 -43.35 -2.29
N VAL A 19 17.90 -42.24 -1.60
CA VAL A 19 18.53 -40.93 -1.94
C VAL A 19 19.57 -40.61 -0.87
N GLY A 20 20.84 -40.50 -1.25
CA GLY A 20 21.91 -40.09 -0.36
C GLY A 20 21.80 -38.64 0.09
N GLN A 21 22.92 -37.98 0.36
CA GLN A 21 22.89 -36.53 0.67
C GLN A 21 22.46 -35.72 -0.56
N ALA A 22 21.22 -35.27 -0.57
CA ALA A 22 20.60 -34.58 -1.69
C ALA A 22 19.77 -33.36 -1.26
N VAL A 23 19.70 -32.37 -2.13
CA VAL A 23 18.81 -31.21 -2.02
C VAL A 23 17.96 -31.13 -3.28
N ARG A 24 16.68 -30.78 -3.08
CA ARG A 24 15.78 -30.51 -4.19
C ARG A 24 15.82 -29.01 -4.54
N ILE A 25 16.07 -28.74 -5.81
CA ILE A 25 16.04 -27.42 -6.40
C ILE A 25 14.90 -27.41 -7.43
N SER A 26 13.97 -26.48 -7.31
CA SER A 26 12.97 -26.20 -8.34
C SER A 26 13.54 -25.17 -9.31
N ILE A 27 13.26 -25.35 -10.59
CA ILE A 27 13.59 -24.34 -11.61
C ILE A 27 12.60 -23.17 -11.42
N GLY A 28 13.14 -22.00 -11.13
CA GLY A 28 12.38 -20.76 -10.98
C GLY A 28 12.55 -19.83 -12.18
N SER A 29 12.24 -18.56 -11.98
CA SER A 29 12.53 -17.50 -12.94
C SER A 29 14.05 -17.32 -13.14
N GLU A 30 14.45 -16.68 -14.23
CA GLU A 30 15.86 -16.39 -14.51
C GLU A 30 16.52 -15.64 -13.35
N ALA A 31 15.82 -14.67 -12.76
CA ALA A 31 16.33 -13.90 -11.62
C ALA A 31 16.57 -14.79 -10.38
N GLU A 32 15.66 -15.72 -10.08
CA GLU A 32 15.80 -16.67 -8.97
C GLU A 32 16.94 -17.67 -9.22
N MET A 33 17.15 -18.08 -10.46
CA MET A 33 18.27 -18.95 -10.83
C MET A 33 19.62 -18.26 -10.72
N VAL A 34 19.70 -16.97 -11.12
CA VAL A 34 20.89 -16.13 -10.93
C VAL A 34 21.23 -16.00 -9.44
N GLN A 35 20.21 -15.72 -8.60
CA GLN A 35 20.37 -15.62 -7.16
C GLN A 35 20.84 -16.94 -6.53
N LEU A 36 20.26 -18.06 -6.93
CA LEU A 36 20.66 -19.39 -6.49
C LEU A 36 22.12 -19.70 -6.86
N LEU A 37 22.52 -19.46 -8.10
CA LEU A 37 23.88 -19.72 -8.57
C LEU A 37 24.91 -18.88 -7.82
N ALA A 38 24.62 -17.59 -7.62
CA ALA A 38 25.49 -16.71 -6.85
C ALA A 38 25.58 -17.14 -5.37
N ALA A 39 24.47 -17.53 -4.75
CA ALA A 39 24.46 -18.05 -3.37
C ALA A 39 25.29 -19.35 -3.25
N LEU A 40 25.21 -20.24 -4.22
CA LEU A 40 26.01 -21.48 -4.25
C LEU A 40 27.50 -21.18 -4.44
N ARG A 41 27.86 -20.16 -5.20
CA ARG A 41 29.26 -19.69 -5.38
C ARG A 41 29.79 -18.91 -4.17
N GLY A 42 28.91 -18.48 -3.25
CA GLY A 42 29.25 -17.64 -2.11
C GLY A 42 29.44 -16.17 -2.48
N GLU A 43 28.90 -15.79 -3.65
CA GLU A 43 28.88 -14.41 -4.13
C GLU A 43 27.72 -13.65 -3.46
N LYS A 44 27.90 -12.40 -3.09
CA LYS A 44 26.79 -11.53 -2.72
C LYS A 44 26.12 -11.07 -4.01
N VAL A 45 24.92 -11.57 -4.30
CA VAL A 45 24.05 -10.89 -5.25
C VAL A 45 23.61 -9.61 -4.56
N ALA A 46 23.96 -8.47 -5.13
CA ALA A 46 23.29 -7.23 -4.76
C ALA A 46 21.80 -7.46 -5.03
N SER A 47 20.97 -7.42 -4.00
CA SER A 47 19.52 -7.33 -4.20
C SER A 47 19.34 -6.11 -5.11
N LYS A 48 18.79 -6.32 -6.32
CA LYS A 48 18.40 -5.20 -7.16
C LYS A 48 17.43 -4.42 -6.28
N ALA A 49 17.82 -3.21 -5.89
CA ALA A 49 16.95 -2.34 -5.11
C ALA A 49 15.62 -2.32 -5.88
N GLN A 50 14.57 -2.86 -5.29
CA GLN A 50 13.27 -2.93 -5.93
C GLN A 50 12.87 -1.48 -6.15
N ASN A 51 12.71 -1.07 -7.41
CA ASN A 51 12.27 0.29 -7.71
C ASN A 51 10.79 0.36 -7.34
N ARG A 52 10.48 0.87 -6.13
CA ARG A 52 9.11 0.96 -5.61
C ARG A 52 8.42 2.23 -6.11
N ARG A 53 8.48 2.40 -7.45
CA ARG A 53 7.82 3.47 -8.20
C ARG A 53 6.78 2.86 -9.12
N HIS A 54 5.65 3.54 -9.26
CA HIS A 54 4.61 3.13 -10.19
C HIS A 54 3.84 4.34 -10.69
N GLU A 55 3.38 4.24 -11.93
CA GLU A 55 2.58 5.27 -12.58
C GLU A 55 1.30 4.63 -13.11
N ILE A 56 0.18 5.31 -12.94
CA ILE A 56 -1.14 4.91 -13.43
C ILE A 56 -1.71 6.07 -14.24
N ILE A 57 -2.23 5.75 -15.41
CA ILE A 57 -3.12 6.63 -16.18
C ILE A 57 -4.46 5.90 -16.27
N ARG A 58 -5.52 6.54 -15.82
CA ARG A 58 -6.86 5.99 -15.82
C ARG A 58 -7.82 7.00 -16.47
N ASN A 59 -8.41 6.62 -17.57
CA ASN A 59 -9.37 7.44 -18.30
C ASN A 59 -10.72 6.71 -18.39
N THR A 60 -11.79 7.40 -18.04
CA THR A 60 -13.17 6.98 -18.23
C THR A 60 -13.90 8.06 -19.04
N ASN A 61 -15.21 7.96 -19.15
CA ASN A 61 -16.02 9.04 -19.71
C ASN A 61 -16.25 10.18 -18.71
N GLU A 62 -15.98 9.95 -17.43
CA GLU A 62 -16.28 10.82 -16.29
C GLU A 62 -15.01 11.48 -15.74
N THR A 63 -13.87 10.78 -15.78
CA THR A 63 -12.61 11.25 -15.19
C THR A 63 -11.40 10.93 -16.08
N SER A 64 -10.38 11.80 -16.00
CA SER A 64 -9.04 11.57 -16.54
C SER A 64 -8.03 11.75 -15.42
N ILE A 65 -7.32 10.69 -15.04
CA ILE A 65 -6.48 10.66 -13.84
C ILE A 65 -5.08 10.18 -14.18
N ALA A 66 -4.08 10.92 -13.67
CA ALA A 66 -2.67 10.53 -13.69
C ALA A 66 -2.14 10.46 -12.25
N VAL A 67 -1.57 9.31 -11.87
CA VAL A 67 -0.94 9.09 -10.56
C VAL A 67 0.47 8.60 -10.75
N ALA A 68 1.44 9.21 -10.06
CA ALA A 68 2.81 8.72 -9.94
C ALA A 68 3.21 8.66 -8.47
N ILE A 69 3.73 7.50 -8.04
CA ILE A 69 4.14 7.25 -6.65
C ILE A 69 5.58 6.73 -6.58
N ASP A 70 6.31 7.14 -5.52
CA ASP A 70 7.63 6.61 -5.18
C ASP A 70 7.67 6.36 -3.67
N LEU A 71 7.60 5.09 -3.26
CA LEU A 71 7.53 4.68 -1.85
C LEU A 71 8.86 4.86 -1.09
N ASP A 72 9.95 5.15 -1.80
CA ASP A 72 11.29 5.29 -1.22
C ASP A 72 11.74 6.76 -1.11
N ARG A 73 10.88 7.72 -1.52
CA ARG A 73 11.16 9.16 -1.45
C ARG A 73 10.06 9.88 -0.70
N THR A 74 10.42 10.84 0.13
CA THR A 74 9.45 11.62 0.95
C THR A 74 8.86 12.83 0.24
N GLY A 75 9.06 13.00 -1.04
CA GLY A 75 8.55 14.09 -1.87
C GLY A 75 9.16 14.10 -3.27
N PRO A 76 8.66 14.91 -4.20
CA PRO A 76 7.60 15.90 -4.01
C PRO A 76 6.20 15.30 -3.77
N ILE A 77 5.27 16.13 -3.23
CA ILE A 77 3.84 15.84 -3.16
C ILE A 77 3.13 16.95 -3.92
N SER A 78 2.36 16.58 -4.94
CA SER A 78 1.57 17.50 -5.78
C SER A 78 0.24 16.84 -6.10
N ILE A 79 -0.85 17.42 -5.66
CA ILE A 79 -2.19 16.84 -5.77
C ILE A 79 -3.13 17.92 -6.26
N ASP A 80 -3.92 17.60 -7.28
CA ASP A 80 -4.94 18.45 -7.85
C ASP A 80 -6.09 17.57 -8.36
N THR A 81 -7.17 17.50 -7.56
CA THR A 81 -8.40 16.78 -7.90
C THR A 81 -9.53 17.71 -8.24
N GLY A 82 -9.32 19.03 -8.11
CA GLY A 82 -10.36 20.05 -8.17
C GLY A 82 -11.24 20.13 -6.91
N ILE A 83 -10.98 19.32 -5.88
CA ILE A 83 -11.71 19.26 -4.61
C ILE A 83 -10.72 19.57 -3.49
N GLY A 84 -10.69 20.83 -3.04
CA GLY A 84 -9.61 21.33 -2.20
C GLY A 84 -9.42 20.59 -0.88
N PHE A 85 -10.52 20.20 -0.20
CA PHE A 85 -10.40 19.43 1.03
C PHE A 85 -9.93 17.99 0.78
N TYR A 86 -10.32 17.40 -0.36
CA TYR A 86 -9.83 16.06 -0.73
C TYR A 86 -8.34 16.08 -1.08
N ASP A 87 -7.86 17.11 -1.79
CA ASP A 87 -6.43 17.32 -2.04
C ASP A 87 -5.63 17.36 -0.74
N HIS A 88 -6.15 18.11 0.25
CA HIS A 88 -5.55 18.17 1.58
C HIS A 88 -5.55 16.79 2.27
N MET A 89 -6.60 15.98 2.13
CA MET A 89 -6.67 14.63 2.70
C MET A 89 -5.68 13.66 2.05
N LEU A 90 -5.52 13.71 0.74
CA LEU A 90 -4.53 12.90 0.02
C LEU A 90 -3.10 13.31 0.36
N ASP A 91 -2.84 14.63 0.54
CA ASP A 91 -1.56 15.14 1.07
C ASP A 91 -1.25 14.56 2.46
N GLN A 92 -2.27 14.45 3.35
CA GLN A 92 -2.08 13.82 4.65
C GLN A 92 -1.65 12.35 4.52
N ILE A 93 -2.23 11.59 3.59
CA ILE A 93 -1.80 10.21 3.32
C ILE A 93 -0.32 10.20 2.93
N ALA A 94 0.05 10.90 1.87
CA ALA A 94 1.40 10.88 1.32
C ALA A 94 2.45 11.33 2.34
N LYS A 95 2.18 12.44 3.04
CA LYS A 95 3.06 13.04 4.06
C LYS A 95 3.28 12.12 5.26
N HIS A 96 2.21 11.56 5.79
CA HIS A 96 2.28 10.68 6.96
C HIS A 96 2.78 9.28 6.62
N ALA A 97 2.49 8.77 5.43
CA ALA A 97 3.09 7.53 4.92
C ALA A 97 4.57 7.71 4.52
N GLY A 98 4.98 8.93 4.17
CA GLY A 98 6.37 9.28 3.86
C GLY A 98 6.78 8.83 2.47
N PHE A 99 5.90 9.00 1.47
CA PHE A 99 6.22 8.74 0.07
C PHE A 99 5.96 9.96 -0.83
N ALA A 100 6.60 9.99 -2.00
CA ALA A 100 6.32 11.00 -3.02
C ALA A 100 5.06 10.63 -3.80
N LEU A 101 4.21 11.63 -4.07
CA LEU A 101 2.95 11.48 -4.80
C LEU A 101 2.72 12.65 -5.74
N THR A 102 2.46 12.36 -7.00
CA THR A 102 1.81 13.29 -7.93
C THR A 102 0.48 12.67 -8.34
N LEU A 103 -0.61 13.43 -8.19
CA LEU A 103 -1.95 13.00 -8.56
C LEU A 103 -2.68 14.18 -9.18
N GLU A 104 -3.12 14.00 -10.42
CA GLU A 104 -3.90 14.97 -11.17
C GLU A 104 -5.18 14.30 -11.63
N CYS A 105 -6.32 14.99 -11.50
CA CYS A 105 -7.63 14.51 -11.92
C CYS A 105 -8.40 15.64 -12.60
N GLU A 106 -8.87 15.38 -13.81
CA GLU A 106 -9.92 16.16 -14.48
C GLU A 106 -11.18 15.30 -14.46
N GLY A 107 -12.22 15.72 -13.72
CA GLY A 107 -13.48 15.01 -13.58
C GLY A 107 -14.69 15.91 -13.80
N ASP A 108 -15.86 15.30 -13.90
CA ASP A 108 -17.15 15.93 -14.16
C ASP A 108 -17.77 16.59 -12.91
N LEU A 109 -17.01 17.46 -12.26
CA LEU A 109 -17.37 18.14 -11.00
C LEU A 109 -18.65 18.99 -11.10
N GLU A 110 -19.08 19.34 -12.31
CA GLU A 110 -20.36 20.00 -12.57
C GLU A 110 -21.57 19.10 -12.28
N ILE A 111 -21.37 17.77 -12.21
CA ILE A 111 -22.38 16.80 -11.80
C ILE A 111 -22.36 16.68 -10.28
N ASP A 112 -21.28 16.10 -9.75
CA ASP A 112 -20.94 16.06 -8.32
C ASP A 112 -19.49 15.59 -8.12
N PRO A 113 -18.94 15.61 -6.90
CA PRO A 113 -17.57 15.17 -6.66
C PRO A 113 -17.38 13.65 -6.62
N HIS A 114 -18.43 12.83 -6.70
CA HIS A 114 -18.40 11.38 -6.45
C HIS A 114 -17.39 10.65 -7.34
N HIS A 115 -17.51 10.82 -8.67
CA HIS A 115 -16.66 10.13 -9.64
C HIS A 115 -15.19 10.48 -9.45
N SER A 116 -14.87 11.76 -9.25
CA SER A 116 -13.51 12.22 -9.02
C SER A 116 -12.91 11.64 -7.73
N ILE A 117 -13.68 11.61 -6.64
CA ILE A 117 -13.22 11.08 -5.34
C ILE A 117 -12.96 9.58 -5.43
N GLU A 118 -13.93 8.80 -5.94
CA GLU A 118 -13.81 7.34 -6.03
C GLU A 118 -12.69 6.92 -6.98
N ASP A 119 -12.64 7.51 -8.16
CA ASP A 119 -11.68 7.16 -9.20
C ASP A 119 -10.22 7.53 -8.81
N CYS A 120 -10.01 8.64 -8.12
CA CYS A 120 -8.71 8.98 -7.54
C CYS A 120 -8.28 7.94 -6.49
N ALA A 121 -9.20 7.48 -5.63
CA ALA A 121 -8.91 6.45 -4.63
C ALA A 121 -8.56 5.10 -5.29
N ILE A 122 -9.28 4.72 -6.34
CA ILE A 122 -8.97 3.54 -7.17
C ILE A 122 -7.56 3.64 -7.75
N ALA A 123 -7.26 4.75 -8.43
CA ALA A 123 -5.97 4.97 -9.09
C ALA A 123 -4.80 4.98 -8.09
N LEU A 124 -4.97 5.63 -6.93
CA LEU A 124 -3.97 5.64 -5.86
C LEU A 124 -3.75 4.22 -5.27
N GLY A 125 -4.82 3.46 -5.04
CA GLY A 125 -4.74 2.06 -4.58
C GLY A 125 -3.96 1.18 -5.56
N GLN A 126 -4.24 1.32 -6.86
CA GLN A 126 -3.51 0.61 -7.93
C GLN A 126 -2.04 1.02 -7.99
N ALA A 127 -1.74 2.31 -7.84
CA ALA A 127 -0.37 2.81 -7.82
C ALA A 127 0.43 2.27 -6.64
N ILE A 128 -0.14 2.25 -5.43
CA ILE A 128 0.47 1.65 -4.24
C ILE A 128 0.74 0.15 -4.48
N ARG A 129 -0.25 -0.59 -4.96
CA ARG A 129 -0.11 -2.01 -5.28
C ARG A 129 1.00 -2.27 -6.29
N GLY A 130 1.05 -1.49 -7.37
CA GLY A 130 2.08 -1.60 -8.40
C GLY A 130 3.48 -1.32 -7.87
N ALA A 131 3.63 -0.29 -7.03
CA ALA A 131 4.90 0.06 -6.41
C ALA A 131 5.36 -0.97 -5.36
N LEU A 132 4.44 -1.65 -4.68
CA LEU A 132 4.75 -2.74 -3.72
C LEU A 132 5.24 -4.02 -4.41
N GLY A 133 4.88 -4.24 -5.67
CA GLY A 133 5.30 -5.40 -6.45
C GLY A 133 4.94 -6.73 -5.76
N ASP A 134 5.92 -7.61 -5.56
CA ASP A 134 5.75 -8.93 -4.92
C ASP A 134 5.67 -8.87 -3.39
N LYS A 135 5.78 -7.68 -2.81
CA LYS A 135 5.68 -7.41 -1.37
C LYS A 135 6.76 -8.08 -0.51
N ARG A 136 7.88 -8.51 -1.11
CA ARG A 136 9.00 -9.06 -0.33
C ARG A 136 9.64 -8.01 0.55
N GLY A 137 9.94 -8.40 1.79
CA GLY A 137 10.67 -7.57 2.75
C GLY A 137 9.88 -6.42 3.34
N ILE A 138 8.59 -6.25 3.02
CA ILE A 138 7.76 -5.21 3.65
C ILE A 138 7.36 -5.58 5.07
N GLY A 139 7.05 -4.58 5.91
CA GLY A 139 6.52 -4.76 7.25
C GLY A 139 5.13 -5.41 7.27
N ARG A 140 4.37 -5.31 6.18
CA ARG A 140 3.04 -5.87 5.94
C ARG A 140 1.94 -5.27 6.81
N TYR A 141 2.18 -5.06 8.10
CA TYR A 141 1.19 -4.59 9.07
C TYR A 141 1.46 -3.16 9.52
N GLY A 142 0.39 -2.44 9.87
CA GLY A 142 0.49 -1.10 10.44
C GLY A 142 -0.72 -0.75 11.30
N PHE A 143 -0.50 0.14 12.29
CA PHE A 143 -1.48 0.57 13.29
C PHE A 143 -1.31 2.05 13.65
N CYS A 144 -2.38 2.74 14.13
CA CYS A 144 -2.34 4.17 14.56
C CYS A 144 -3.57 4.71 15.32
N LEU A 145 -3.72 5.94 15.71
CA LEU A 145 -3.33 7.08 16.54
C LEU A 145 -4.48 8.09 16.78
N PRO A 146 -4.46 8.93 17.86
CA PRO A 146 -5.37 10.05 18.12
C PRO A 146 -4.99 11.33 17.35
N MET A 147 -5.98 12.24 17.21
CA MET A 147 -5.83 13.63 16.79
C MET A 147 -6.74 14.52 17.62
N ASP A 148 -6.19 15.32 18.51
CA ASP A 148 -6.89 16.15 19.49
C ASP A 148 -7.98 15.33 20.25
N GLU A 149 -9.25 15.72 20.17
CA GLU A 149 -10.38 14.99 20.74
C GLU A 149 -10.82 13.79 19.87
N ALA A 150 -10.38 13.72 18.61
CA ALA A 150 -10.70 12.61 17.73
C ALA A 150 -9.73 11.46 17.93
N LEU A 151 -10.27 10.28 18.17
CA LEU A 151 -9.51 9.04 18.28
C LEU A 151 -9.78 8.16 17.07
N VAL A 152 -8.75 7.88 16.28
CA VAL A 152 -8.81 6.87 15.22
C VAL A 152 -8.03 5.64 15.59
N THR A 153 -8.61 4.48 15.34
CA THR A 153 -7.90 3.20 15.31
C THR A 153 -7.82 2.74 13.87
N VAL A 154 -6.61 2.56 13.37
CA VAL A 154 -6.37 1.99 12.03
C VAL A 154 -5.58 0.72 12.17
N ALA A 155 -6.01 -0.35 11.51
CA ALA A 155 -5.25 -1.59 11.37
C ALA A 155 -5.21 -1.98 9.89
N LEU A 156 -4.01 -2.22 9.37
CA LEU A 156 -3.76 -2.53 7.96
C LEU A 156 -2.97 -3.82 7.83
N ASP A 157 -3.41 -4.70 6.91
CA ASP A 157 -2.66 -5.89 6.46
C ASP A 157 -2.62 -5.93 4.92
N LEU A 158 -1.44 -5.77 4.35
CA LEU A 158 -1.20 -5.85 2.90
C LEU A 158 -1.17 -7.30 2.41
N SER A 159 -2.22 -8.05 2.75
CA SER A 159 -2.33 -9.51 2.58
C SER A 159 -2.57 -10.00 1.15
N GLY A 160 -2.78 -9.12 0.20
CA GLY A 160 -3.18 -9.49 -1.17
C GLY A 160 -4.69 -9.78 -1.31
N ARG A 161 -5.50 -9.57 -0.28
CA ARG A 161 -6.96 -9.74 -0.29
C ARG A 161 -7.64 -8.51 0.26
N PHE A 162 -8.74 -8.13 -0.37
CA PHE A 162 -9.57 -7.01 0.07
C PHE A 162 -10.43 -7.36 1.29
N HIS A 163 -10.47 -6.45 2.24
CA HIS A 163 -11.50 -6.34 3.26
C HIS A 163 -11.52 -4.91 3.80
N LEU A 164 -12.70 -4.33 4.00
CA LEU A 164 -12.86 -3.08 4.73
C LEU A 164 -13.87 -3.25 5.86
N ASP A 165 -13.49 -2.82 7.07
CA ASP A 165 -14.38 -2.53 8.19
C ASP A 165 -14.21 -1.06 8.57
N PHE A 166 -15.17 -0.21 8.19
CA PHE A 166 -15.14 1.23 8.44
C PHE A 166 -16.26 1.61 9.40
N LYS A 167 -15.90 2.27 10.50
CA LYS A 167 -16.82 2.69 11.57
C LYS A 167 -16.59 4.17 11.89
N ALA A 168 -17.53 4.99 11.48
CA ALA A 168 -17.58 6.41 11.77
C ALA A 168 -19.04 6.86 11.86
N ASP A 169 -19.28 7.83 12.73
CA ASP A 169 -20.55 8.57 12.79
C ASP A 169 -20.18 10.06 12.70
N PHE A 170 -20.21 10.58 11.48
CA PHE A 170 -19.82 11.96 11.22
C PHE A 170 -20.96 12.90 11.58
N PRO A 171 -20.75 13.88 12.48
CA PRO A 171 -21.82 14.78 12.94
C PRO A 171 -22.31 15.77 11.87
N GLN A 172 -21.62 15.90 10.75
CA GLN A 172 -21.93 16.81 9.65
C GLN A 172 -21.86 16.08 8.30
N PRO A 173 -22.70 16.46 7.32
CA PRO A 173 -22.70 15.80 6.02
C PRO A 173 -21.50 16.20 5.12
N MET A 174 -20.84 17.32 5.42
CA MET A 174 -19.76 17.88 4.63
C MET A 174 -18.63 18.39 5.51
N VAL A 175 -17.38 18.28 5.02
CA VAL A 175 -16.23 19.00 5.55
C VAL A 175 -15.52 19.68 4.38
N GLY A 176 -15.53 21.04 4.38
CA GLY A 176 -15.14 21.79 3.19
C GLY A 176 -16.04 21.43 2.01
N ASP A 177 -15.45 21.04 0.92
CA ASP A 177 -16.09 20.59 -0.32
C ASP A 177 -16.15 19.04 -0.45
N LEU A 178 -15.78 18.31 0.63
CA LEU A 178 -15.77 16.85 0.67
C LEU A 178 -17.02 16.31 1.41
N PRO A 179 -17.91 15.53 0.76
CA PRO A 179 -19.01 14.85 1.41
C PRO A 179 -18.52 13.76 2.37
N CYS A 180 -19.08 13.71 3.59
CA CYS A 180 -18.64 12.76 4.62
C CYS A 180 -19.04 11.31 4.30
N ASP A 181 -20.11 11.08 3.55
CA ASP A 181 -20.49 9.75 3.06
C ASP A 181 -19.49 9.16 2.05
N MET A 182 -18.74 10.02 1.35
CA MET A 182 -17.68 9.58 0.45
C MET A 182 -16.44 9.03 1.17
N ILE A 183 -16.28 9.26 2.48
CA ILE A 183 -15.08 8.80 3.22
C ILE A 183 -14.98 7.27 3.25
N ASP A 184 -16.10 6.57 3.48
CA ASP A 184 -16.13 5.09 3.38
C ASP A 184 -15.79 4.63 1.95
N HIS A 185 -16.34 5.28 0.92
CA HIS A 185 -16.06 4.99 -0.48
C HIS A 185 -14.58 5.16 -0.82
N VAL A 186 -13.93 6.23 -0.35
CA VAL A 186 -12.48 6.44 -0.53
C VAL A 186 -11.69 5.27 0.04
N PHE A 187 -11.91 4.90 1.30
CA PHE A 187 -11.15 3.82 1.93
C PHE A 187 -11.50 2.45 1.36
N ARG A 188 -12.73 2.24 0.88
CA ARG A 188 -13.16 1.03 0.17
C ARG A 188 -12.40 0.87 -1.14
N SER A 189 -12.48 1.88 -2.01
CA SER A 189 -11.84 1.88 -3.33
C SER A 189 -10.32 1.76 -3.21
N LEU A 190 -9.73 2.47 -2.23
CA LEU A 190 -8.31 2.41 -1.94
C LEU A 190 -7.88 1.01 -1.47
N ALA A 191 -8.56 0.43 -0.47
CA ALA A 191 -8.23 -0.87 0.10
C ALA A 191 -8.42 -2.01 -0.90
N GLU A 192 -9.48 -1.96 -1.71
CA GLU A 192 -9.76 -2.94 -2.75
C GLU A 192 -8.66 -2.95 -3.82
N ASN A 193 -8.31 -1.79 -4.34
CA ASN A 193 -7.31 -1.67 -5.40
C ASN A 193 -5.88 -1.88 -4.91
N MET A 194 -5.58 -1.54 -3.65
CA MET A 194 -4.33 -1.87 -2.97
C MET A 194 -4.23 -3.37 -2.61
N GLN A 195 -5.35 -4.08 -2.63
CA GLN A 195 -5.49 -5.47 -2.15
C GLN A 195 -5.01 -5.63 -0.71
N GLY A 196 -5.60 -4.85 0.19
CA GLY A 196 -5.33 -4.86 1.62
C GLY A 196 -6.58 -5.09 2.45
N ASN A 197 -6.38 -5.59 3.66
CA ASN A 197 -7.40 -5.59 4.70
C ASN A 197 -7.23 -4.31 5.51
N LEU A 198 -8.29 -3.52 5.64
CA LEU A 198 -8.27 -2.25 6.33
C LEU A 198 -9.43 -2.19 7.33
N HIS A 199 -9.08 -1.88 8.58
CA HIS A 199 -10.05 -1.58 9.63
C HIS A 199 -9.80 -0.15 10.09
N ILE A 200 -10.85 0.67 10.08
CA ILE A 200 -10.83 2.04 10.59
C ILE A 200 -12.02 2.21 11.52
N ALA A 201 -11.77 2.70 12.72
CA ALA A 201 -12.80 3.17 13.63
C ALA A 201 -12.41 4.53 14.16
N VAL A 202 -13.30 5.52 14.04
CA VAL A 202 -13.06 6.88 14.51
C VAL A 202 -14.21 7.36 15.39
N THR A 203 -13.84 8.07 16.46
CA THR A 203 -14.75 8.79 17.35
C THR A 203 -14.22 10.20 17.56
N GLY A 204 -15.10 11.18 17.75
CA GLY A 204 -14.73 12.57 17.95
C GLY A 204 -15.95 13.47 17.94
N GLU A 205 -15.74 14.77 18.14
CA GLU A 205 -16.81 15.78 18.15
C GLU A 205 -16.74 16.68 16.91
N ASN A 206 -15.52 16.96 16.42
CA ASN A 206 -15.28 17.79 15.25
C ASN A 206 -15.14 16.92 13.99
N CYS A 207 -16.04 17.10 13.04
CA CYS A 207 -16.05 16.33 11.79
C CYS A 207 -14.75 16.47 10.99
N HIS A 208 -14.17 17.68 10.93
CA HIS A 208 -12.86 17.91 10.27
C HIS A 208 -11.76 17.07 10.94
N HIS A 209 -11.66 17.12 12.27
CA HIS A 209 -10.67 16.34 13.02
C HIS A 209 -10.86 14.82 12.83
N MET A 210 -12.13 14.34 12.81
CA MET A 210 -12.43 12.92 12.59
C MET A 210 -12.00 12.46 11.20
N VAL A 211 -12.34 13.23 10.15
CA VAL A 211 -11.95 12.90 8.77
C VAL A 211 -10.44 12.95 8.64
N GLU A 212 -9.79 14.03 9.06
CA GLU A 212 -8.34 14.19 8.98
C GLU A 212 -7.60 13.10 9.78
N ALA A 213 -8.12 12.70 10.95
CA ALA A 213 -7.57 11.58 11.72
C ALA A 213 -7.59 10.26 10.94
N CYS A 214 -8.67 9.96 10.20
CA CYS A 214 -8.74 8.77 9.35
C CYS A 214 -7.61 8.76 8.30
N PHE A 215 -7.41 9.87 7.58
CA PHE A 215 -6.38 9.95 6.53
C PHE A 215 -4.96 9.96 7.09
N LYS A 216 -4.70 10.69 8.16
CA LYS A 216 -3.40 10.66 8.87
C LYS A 216 -3.12 9.29 9.47
N GLY A 217 -4.12 8.70 10.12
CA GLY A 217 -4.02 7.37 10.71
C GLY A 217 -3.70 6.30 9.67
N PHE A 218 -4.41 6.32 8.55
CA PHE A 218 -4.11 5.44 7.41
C PHE A 218 -2.68 5.66 6.89
N GLY A 219 -2.27 6.91 6.65
CA GLY A 219 -0.91 7.23 6.23
C GLY A 219 0.16 6.67 7.17
N ARG A 220 -0.04 6.81 8.49
CA ARG A 220 0.89 6.27 9.50
C ARG A 220 0.92 4.75 9.54
N ALA A 221 -0.23 4.09 9.43
CA ALA A 221 -0.32 2.64 9.33
C ALA A 221 0.34 2.13 8.04
N LEU A 222 0.09 2.80 6.92
CA LEU A 222 0.70 2.49 5.63
C LEU A 222 2.23 2.62 5.69
N ARG A 223 2.78 3.67 6.32
CA ARG A 223 4.22 3.84 6.52
C ARG A 223 4.87 2.64 7.21
N GLN A 224 4.21 2.09 8.21
CA GLN A 224 4.71 0.89 8.92
C GLN A 224 4.65 -0.34 8.00
N ALA A 225 3.53 -0.50 7.30
CA ALA A 225 3.27 -1.67 6.46
C ALA A 225 4.18 -1.76 5.24
N ILE A 226 4.52 -0.62 4.62
CA ILE A 226 5.38 -0.57 3.41
C ILE A 226 6.89 -0.50 3.72
N ARG A 227 7.26 -0.37 5.00
CA ARG A 227 8.68 -0.31 5.40
C ARG A 227 9.40 -1.58 4.97
N GLN A 228 10.61 -1.42 4.41
CA GLN A 228 11.45 -2.55 4.03
C GLN A 228 12.22 -3.04 5.26
N ASP A 229 11.89 -4.24 5.75
CA ASP A 229 12.48 -4.86 6.95
C ASP A 229 13.35 -6.09 6.61
N GLY A 230 13.55 -6.38 5.32
CA GLY A 230 14.33 -7.54 4.88
C GLY A 230 14.08 -7.89 3.43
N SER A 231 14.31 -9.14 3.07
CA SER A 231 14.10 -9.67 1.71
C SER A 231 13.16 -10.88 1.67
N GLU A 232 12.67 -11.31 2.83
CA GLU A 232 11.82 -12.49 2.90
C GLU A 232 10.36 -12.16 2.60
N MET A 233 9.61 -13.16 2.14
CA MET A 233 8.16 -13.05 1.98
C MET A 233 7.51 -13.03 3.38
N PRO A 234 6.80 -11.95 3.78
CA PRO A 234 6.18 -11.86 5.11
C PRO A 234 4.89 -12.70 5.18
N SER A 235 4.97 -13.96 4.76
CA SER A 235 3.87 -14.92 4.73
C SER A 235 4.37 -16.35 4.89
N THR A 236 3.74 -17.08 5.81
CA THR A 236 4.01 -18.54 5.98
C THR A 236 3.58 -19.36 4.77
N LYS A 237 2.71 -18.81 3.90
CA LYS A 237 2.27 -19.43 2.65
C LYS A 237 3.28 -19.25 1.51
N GLY A 238 4.27 -18.37 1.66
CA GLY A 238 5.26 -18.04 0.63
C GLY A 238 4.75 -17.11 -0.49
N THR A 239 3.51 -16.63 -0.40
CA THR A 239 2.86 -15.66 -1.31
C THR A 239 1.96 -14.70 -0.52
N LEU A 240 1.71 -13.52 -1.09
CA LEU A 240 0.70 -12.54 -0.65
C LEU A 240 -0.18 -12.14 -1.82
#